data_8ca80fa2806b5ce445e086adb3b58ffa
#
_entry.id   8ca80fa2806b5ce445e086adb3b58ffa
#
_cell.length_a   1.000
_cell.length_b   1.000
_cell.length_c   1.000
_cell.angle_alpha   90.00
_cell.angle_beta   90.00
_cell.angle_gamma   90.00
#
_symmetry.space_group_name_H-M   'P 1'
#
loop_
_entity.id
_entity.type
_entity.pdbx_description
1 polymer ?
#
loop_
_entity_poly.entity_id
_entity_poly.type
_entity_poly.pdbx_seq_one_letter_code
_entity_poly.pdbx_strand_id
1 'polypeptide(L)'
;KRYASGKKLELESYRDYPDSVSNNAKKGIALNEKQGNKCATQVGKVRAQQLAQKEPLSIATIKRMHSYLSRAQEYYDDGDTTSCGYISYMLWGGLSAKRWAESKLKELGEL
;
A
#
# COMPACT_ATOMS: atom_id res chain seq x y z
N LYS A 1 -20.17 0.26 -25.46
CA LYS A 1 -19.01 1.03 -25.71
C LYS A 1 -18.58 1.87 -24.54
N ARG A 2 -19.49 2.61 -23.96
CA ARG A 2 -19.13 3.30 -22.78
C ARG A 2 -18.81 2.33 -21.68
N TYR A 3 -19.39 1.14 -21.75
CA TYR A 3 -19.01 0.10 -20.89
C TYR A 3 -17.55 -0.26 -21.05
N ALA A 4 -17.13 -0.37 -22.30
CA ALA A 4 -15.76 -0.76 -22.59
C ALA A 4 -14.78 0.20 -21.96
N SER A 5 -15.08 1.49 -22.01
CA SER A 5 -14.24 2.49 -21.43
C SER A 5 -14.15 2.38 -19.92
N GLY A 6 -15.32 2.27 -19.26
CA GLY A 6 -15.36 2.12 -17.82
C GLY A 6 -14.72 0.84 -17.36
N LYS A 7 -15.00 -0.24 -18.07
CA LYS A 7 -14.41 -1.51 -17.72
C LYS A 7 -12.91 -1.53 -17.91
N LYS A 8 -12.43 -0.84 -18.92
CA LYS A 8 -11.01 -0.77 -19.14
C LYS A 8 -10.31 -0.14 -17.94
N LEU A 9 -10.85 0.96 -17.41
CA LEU A 9 -10.28 1.59 -16.24
C LEU A 9 -10.32 0.66 -15.04
N GLU A 10 -11.42 -0.05 -14.87
CA GLU A 10 -11.56 -0.98 -13.75
C GLU A 10 -10.60 -2.16 -13.86
N LEU A 11 -10.33 -2.60 -15.08
CA LEU A 11 -9.47 -3.74 -15.30
C LEU A 11 -8.00 -3.39 -15.36
N GLU A 12 -7.69 -2.10 -15.55
CA GLU A 12 -6.29 -1.68 -15.56
C GLU A 12 -5.69 -1.85 -14.20
N SER A 13 -4.46 -2.32 -14.18
CA SER A 13 -3.74 -2.52 -12.94
C SER A 13 -2.27 -2.18 -13.16
N TYR A 14 -1.58 -1.90 -12.09
CA TYR A 14 -0.23 -1.37 -12.13
C TYR A 14 0.64 -2.08 -11.11
N ARG A 15 1.83 -2.46 -11.53
CA ARG A 15 2.80 -3.12 -10.67
C ARG A 15 4.19 -2.51 -10.77
N ASP A 16 4.25 -1.28 -11.27
CA ASP A 16 5.51 -0.59 -11.49
C ASP A 16 6.01 0.18 -10.26
N TYR A 17 5.53 -0.21 -9.09
CA TYR A 17 6.04 0.40 -7.87
C TYR A 17 7.46 -0.13 -7.59
N PRO A 18 8.29 0.70 -6.94
CA PRO A 18 9.68 0.31 -6.73
C PRO A 18 9.80 -0.83 -5.72
N ASP A 19 10.94 -1.52 -5.76
CA ASP A 19 11.20 -2.63 -4.87
C ASP A 19 11.15 -2.24 -3.41
N SER A 20 11.43 -0.97 -3.09
CA SER A 20 11.34 -0.49 -1.71
C SER A 20 9.93 -0.67 -1.14
N VAL A 21 8.89 -0.56 -1.98
CA VAL A 21 7.51 -0.80 -1.55
C VAL A 21 7.34 -2.26 -1.13
N SER A 22 7.79 -3.18 -1.97
CA SER A 22 7.71 -4.62 -1.67
C SER A 22 8.53 -4.97 -0.44
N ASN A 23 9.72 -4.41 -0.33
CA ASN A 23 10.60 -4.67 0.82
C ASN A 23 10.00 -4.13 2.11
N ASN A 24 9.35 -2.97 2.07
CA ASN A 24 8.68 -2.41 3.23
C ASN A 24 7.52 -3.32 3.66
N ALA A 25 6.75 -3.83 2.71
CA ALA A 25 5.65 -4.74 3.02
C ALA A 25 6.17 -6.02 3.68
N LYS A 26 7.25 -6.58 3.15
CA LYS A 26 7.87 -7.78 3.73
C LYS A 26 8.34 -7.52 5.15
N LYS A 27 8.94 -6.36 5.37
CA LYS A 27 9.40 -5.98 6.70
C LYS A 27 8.21 -5.85 7.65
N GLY A 28 7.13 -5.24 7.19
CA GLY A 28 5.92 -5.10 7.99
C GLY A 28 5.33 -6.46 8.36
N ILE A 29 5.31 -7.40 7.42
CA ILE A 29 4.81 -8.75 7.68
C ILE A 29 5.62 -9.41 8.78
N ALA A 30 6.95 -9.36 8.69
CA ALA A 30 7.83 -9.97 9.68
C ALA A 30 7.66 -9.34 11.05
N LEU A 31 7.56 -8.03 11.12
CA LEU A 31 7.38 -7.32 12.39
C LEU A 31 6.02 -7.63 13.00
N ASN A 32 4.98 -7.73 12.16
CA ASN A 32 3.65 -8.05 12.64
C ASN A 32 3.62 -9.46 13.25
N GLU A 33 4.31 -10.40 12.61
CA GLU A 33 4.41 -11.76 13.14
C GLU A 33 5.08 -11.78 14.50
N LYS A 34 6.11 -10.97 14.69
CA LYS A 34 6.78 -10.87 15.99
C LYS A 34 5.85 -10.33 17.06
N GLN A 35 4.87 -9.53 16.67
CA GLN A 35 3.90 -8.95 17.61
C GLN A 35 2.64 -9.82 17.72
N GLY A 36 2.70 -11.05 17.27
CA GLY A 36 1.56 -11.97 17.35
C GLY A 36 0.43 -11.64 16.39
N ASN A 37 0.76 -10.97 15.30
CA ASN A 37 -0.21 -10.58 14.25
C ASN A 37 -1.31 -9.66 14.78
N LYS A 38 -0.96 -8.79 15.73
CA LYS A 38 -1.95 -7.91 16.37
C LYS A 38 -2.02 -6.51 15.77
N CYS A 39 -1.11 -6.18 14.87
CA CYS A 39 -0.96 -4.82 14.40
C CYS A 39 -1.65 -4.52 13.08
N ALA A 40 -2.38 -5.47 12.51
CA ALA A 40 -2.99 -5.26 11.20
C ALA A 40 -4.41 -5.79 11.15
N THR A 41 -5.24 -5.09 10.35
CA THR A 41 -6.57 -5.58 10.00
C THR A 41 -6.40 -6.62 8.88
N GLN A 42 -7.47 -7.32 8.58
CA GLN A 42 -7.46 -8.29 7.48
C GLN A 42 -7.10 -7.60 6.16
N VAL A 43 -7.64 -6.40 5.93
CA VAL A 43 -7.34 -5.66 4.71
C VAL A 43 -5.85 -5.33 4.62
N GLY A 44 -5.26 -4.90 5.73
CA GLY A 44 -3.83 -4.58 5.76
C GLY A 44 -2.97 -5.80 5.49
N LYS A 45 -3.36 -6.96 6.02
CA LYS A 45 -2.63 -8.21 5.79
C LYS A 45 -2.67 -8.61 4.31
N VAL A 46 -3.85 -8.51 3.69
CA VAL A 46 -4.00 -8.83 2.27
C VAL A 46 -3.17 -7.88 1.42
N ARG A 47 -3.22 -6.59 1.74
CA ARG A 47 -2.48 -5.59 0.99
C ARG A 47 -0.97 -5.86 1.07
N ALA A 48 -0.49 -6.20 2.26
CA ALA A 48 0.93 -6.48 2.45
C ALA A 48 1.39 -7.66 1.61
N GLN A 49 0.57 -8.71 1.52
CA GLN A 49 0.90 -9.86 0.69
C GLN A 49 0.97 -9.48 -0.79
N GLN A 50 0.02 -8.67 -1.25
CA GLN A 50 0.02 -8.21 -2.63
C GLN A 50 1.29 -7.44 -2.95
N LEU A 51 1.66 -6.51 -2.08
CA LEU A 51 2.84 -5.69 -2.30
C LEU A 51 4.13 -6.50 -2.23
N ALA A 52 4.19 -7.43 -1.27
CA ALA A 52 5.37 -8.28 -1.11
C ALA A 52 5.62 -9.13 -2.35
N GLN A 53 4.55 -9.57 -3.01
CA GLN A 53 4.64 -10.39 -4.20
C GLN A 53 4.64 -9.59 -5.49
N LYS A 54 4.65 -8.27 -5.38
CA LYS A 54 4.67 -7.35 -6.51
C LYS A 54 3.46 -7.57 -7.43
N GLU A 55 2.30 -7.81 -6.84
CA GLU A 55 1.08 -8.03 -7.61
C GLU A 55 0.56 -6.73 -8.19
N PRO A 56 -0.13 -6.79 -9.33
CA PRO A 56 -0.70 -5.58 -9.90
C PRO A 56 -1.83 -5.04 -9.04
N LEU A 57 -1.92 -3.70 -8.98
CA LEU A 57 -2.89 -3.01 -8.13
C LEU A 57 -3.84 -2.20 -9.01
N SER A 58 -5.14 -2.28 -8.71
CA SER A 58 -6.14 -1.50 -9.43
C SER A 58 -6.08 -0.04 -8.98
N ILE A 59 -6.67 0.84 -9.77
CA ILE A 59 -6.77 2.26 -9.42
C ILE A 59 -7.46 2.43 -8.08
N ALA A 60 -8.53 1.68 -7.84
CA ALA A 60 -9.26 1.76 -6.57
C ALA A 60 -8.35 1.39 -5.39
N THR A 61 -7.53 0.38 -5.55
CA THR A 61 -6.58 -0.03 -4.52
C THR A 61 -5.53 1.05 -4.28
N ILE A 62 -5.01 1.64 -5.36
CA ILE A 62 -4.00 2.69 -5.25
C ILE A 62 -4.55 3.91 -4.52
N LYS A 63 -5.81 4.28 -4.82
CA LYS A 63 -6.47 5.39 -4.12
C LYS A 63 -6.60 5.10 -2.63
N ARG A 64 -6.95 3.87 -2.29
CA ARG A 64 -7.10 3.45 -0.90
C ARG A 64 -5.76 3.51 -0.18
N MET A 65 -4.69 3.07 -0.83
CA MET A 65 -3.34 3.14 -0.29
C MET A 65 -2.93 4.58 -0.03
N HIS A 66 -3.13 5.43 -1.02
CA HIS A 66 -2.75 6.84 -0.89
C HIS A 66 -3.50 7.50 0.28
N SER A 67 -4.80 7.24 0.37
CA SER A 67 -5.62 7.79 1.44
C SER A 67 -5.16 7.32 2.82
N TYR A 68 -4.95 6.02 2.95
CA TYR A 68 -4.49 5.47 4.23
C TYR A 68 -3.12 6.00 4.62
N LEU A 69 -2.17 5.95 3.70
CA LEU A 69 -0.79 6.34 3.99
C LEU A 69 -0.67 7.84 4.28
N SER A 70 -1.51 8.65 3.63
CA SER A 70 -1.52 10.09 3.89
C SER A 70 -2.06 10.40 5.28
N ARG A 71 -3.13 9.71 5.70
CA ARG A 71 -3.71 9.94 7.03
C ARG A 71 -2.84 9.37 8.14
N ALA A 72 -2.30 8.19 7.92
CA ALA A 72 -1.56 7.48 8.96
C ALA A 72 -0.14 8.00 9.14
N GLN A 73 0.33 8.82 8.24
CA GLN A 73 1.69 9.35 8.32
C GLN A 73 1.93 10.11 9.63
N GLU A 74 0.93 10.78 10.16
CA GLU A 74 1.05 11.49 11.43
C GLU A 74 1.38 10.57 12.60
N TYR A 75 0.96 9.31 12.51
CA TYR A 75 1.16 8.34 13.57
C TYR A 75 2.36 7.43 13.31
N TYR A 76 3.02 7.63 12.18
CA TYR A 76 4.16 6.83 11.79
C TYR A 76 5.41 7.39 12.44
N ASP A 77 6.07 6.57 13.23
CA ASP A 77 7.31 6.95 13.89
C ASP A 77 8.36 5.91 13.50
N ASP A 78 9.27 6.29 12.61
CA ASP A 78 10.27 5.36 12.10
C ASP A 78 11.33 5.02 13.15
N GLY A 79 11.31 5.70 14.29
CA GLY A 79 12.19 5.37 15.42
C GLY A 79 11.66 4.28 16.32
N ASP A 80 10.39 3.89 16.14
CA ASP A 80 9.77 2.87 16.99
C ASP A 80 9.22 1.73 16.15
N THR A 81 10.09 0.79 15.83
CA THR A 81 9.74 -0.34 14.96
C THR A 81 8.87 -1.38 15.66
N THR A 82 8.56 -1.18 16.95
CA THR A 82 7.70 -2.12 17.67
C THR A 82 6.27 -1.61 17.76
N SER A 83 6.01 -0.35 17.39
CA SER A 83 4.66 0.19 17.48
C SER A 83 3.79 -0.32 16.35
N CYS A 84 2.50 -0.53 16.64
CA CYS A 84 1.58 -0.95 15.59
C CYS A 84 1.43 0.10 14.49
N GLY A 85 1.58 1.38 14.84
CA GLY A 85 1.54 2.44 13.84
C GLY A 85 2.63 2.27 12.79
N TYR A 86 3.84 2.00 13.23
CA TYR A 86 4.96 1.77 12.32
C TYR A 86 4.73 0.51 11.49
N ILE A 87 4.38 -0.59 12.16
CA ILE A 87 4.20 -1.89 11.50
C ILE A 87 3.09 -1.82 10.45
N SER A 88 1.95 -1.24 10.80
CA SER A 88 0.83 -1.09 9.88
C SER A 88 1.22 -0.24 8.68
N TYR A 89 1.95 0.83 8.91
CA TYR A 89 2.39 1.71 7.82
C TYR A 89 3.28 0.95 6.84
N MET A 90 4.20 0.12 7.37
CA MET A 90 5.08 -0.70 6.54
C MET A 90 4.31 -1.76 5.77
N LEU A 91 3.27 -2.33 6.36
CA LEU A 91 2.42 -3.31 5.68
C LEU A 91 1.78 -2.72 4.42
N TRP A 92 1.49 -1.43 4.43
CA TRP A 92 0.93 -0.74 3.28
C TRP A 92 2.00 -0.19 2.33
N GLY A 93 3.27 -0.53 2.57
CA GLY A 93 4.36 -0.19 1.67
C GLY A 93 5.22 0.99 2.11
N GLY A 94 4.90 1.64 3.21
CA GLY A 94 5.70 2.73 3.76
C GLY A 94 5.62 4.00 2.92
N LEU A 95 6.53 4.93 3.20
CA LEU A 95 6.58 6.21 2.48
C LEU A 95 6.82 6.04 0.98
N SER A 96 7.58 4.99 0.60
CA SER A 96 7.80 4.71 -0.82
C SER A 96 6.48 4.45 -1.54
N ALA A 97 5.58 3.72 -0.88
CA ALA A 97 4.27 3.44 -1.47
C ALA A 97 3.42 4.70 -1.55
N LYS A 98 3.49 5.56 -0.53
CA LYS A 98 2.76 6.82 -0.55
C LYS A 98 3.18 7.67 -1.74
N ARG A 99 4.49 7.79 -1.94
CA ARG A 99 5.04 8.60 -3.03
C ARG A 99 4.69 8.02 -4.39
N TRP A 100 4.81 6.71 -4.52
CA TRP A 100 4.46 6.05 -5.78
C TRP A 100 2.97 6.20 -6.09
N ALA A 101 2.12 5.96 -5.09
CA ALA A 101 0.67 6.07 -5.28
C ALA A 101 0.27 7.48 -5.69
N GLU A 102 0.86 8.48 -5.05
CA GLU A 102 0.58 9.87 -5.37
C GLU A 102 0.98 10.19 -6.80
N SER A 103 2.18 9.79 -7.21
CA SER A 103 2.66 10.01 -8.56
C SER A 103 1.80 9.30 -9.59
N LYS A 104 1.45 8.04 -9.30
CA LYS A 104 0.65 7.25 -10.22
C LYS A 104 -0.75 7.85 -10.40
N LEU A 105 -1.36 8.28 -9.31
CA LEU A 105 -2.70 8.87 -9.38
C LEU A 105 -2.68 10.20 -10.14
N LYS A 106 -1.63 11.00 -9.96
CA LYS A 106 -1.48 12.24 -10.72
C LYS A 106 -1.30 11.94 -12.20
N GLU A 107 -0.48 10.95 -12.52
CA GLU A 107 -0.24 10.53 -13.89
C GLU A 107 -1.54 10.09 -14.56
N LEU A 108 -2.41 9.43 -13.82
CA LEU A 108 -3.68 8.91 -14.34
C LEU A 108 -4.81 9.93 -14.29
N GLY A 109 -4.55 11.12 -13.78
CA GLY A 109 -5.57 12.13 -13.66
C GLY A 109 -6.56 11.89 -12.55
N GLU A 110 -6.19 11.09 -11.56
CA GLU A 110 -7.07 10.70 -10.46
C GLU A 110 -6.81 11.49 -9.17
N LEU A 111 -5.84 12.39 -9.19
CA LEU A 111 -5.50 13.15 -7.99
C LEU A 111 -5.35 14.64 -8.27
#